data_3c2486fdb8b59295918044f334d9561c
#
_entry.id   3c2486fdb8b59295918044f334d9561c
#
_cell.length_a   1.000
_cell.length_b   1.000
_cell.length_c   1.000
_cell.angle_alpha   90.00
_cell.angle_beta   90.00
_cell.angle_gamma   90.00
#
_symmetry.space_group_name_H-M   'P 1'
#
loop_
_entity.id
_entity.type
_entity.pdbx_description
1 polymer ?
#
loop_
_entity_poly.entity_id
_entity_poly.type
_entity_poly.pdbx_seq_one_letter_code
_entity_poly.pdbx_strand_id
1 'polypeptide(L)'
;TYEQFLDTHARHYNPSNSYITLYGDLDVDRALAFLDERYLSQPSAASRRMDAAVAAGEDPSTLAPNPLDVQAPVTCEYKRIEMATTPENALVGLGLVLGSALDRKRTIAADILFEALLGSNEAPVKKAILAAGLGGNVVSYTAAESMQPYELIMLQNAQPGIARELRRVFQDACRDLCEHGVPRERLEAIISSNEYDLRQRDYGIADGVAIACDALSTWLYDDDAA
;
A
#
# COMPACT_ATOMS: atom_id res chain seq x y z
N THR A 1 4.34 19.91 -10.63
CA THR A 1 5.05 20.35 -11.85
C THR A 1 5.92 19.24 -12.40
N TYR A 2 6.34 19.34 -13.66
CA TYR A 2 7.28 18.41 -14.27
C TYR A 2 8.63 18.38 -13.56
N GLU A 3 9.08 19.51 -13.09
CA GLU A 3 10.32 19.66 -12.30
C GLU A 3 10.24 18.88 -10.97
N GLN A 4 9.12 18.98 -10.25
CA GLN A 4 8.88 18.20 -9.03
C GLN A 4 8.85 16.70 -9.31
N PHE A 5 8.29 16.29 -10.45
CA PHE A 5 8.28 14.88 -10.86
C PHE A 5 9.70 14.36 -11.08
N LEU A 6 10.52 15.09 -11.85
CA LEU A 6 11.92 14.74 -12.09
C LEU A 6 12.75 14.73 -10.79
N ASP A 7 12.51 15.69 -9.91
CA ASP A 7 13.16 15.79 -8.61
C ASP A 7 12.82 14.60 -7.70
N THR A 8 11.55 14.22 -7.64
CA THR A 8 11.10 13.04 -6.88
C THR A 8 11.72 11.77 -7.43
N HIS A 9 11.71 11.60 -8.76
CA HIS A 9 12.35 10.45 -9.39
C HIS A 9 13.86 10.37 -9.05
N ALA A 10 14.58 11.49 -9.17
CA ALA A 10 16.01 11.54 -8.89
C ALA A 10 16.35 11.24 -7.41
N ARG A 11 15.45 11.53 -6.49
CA ARG A 11 15.66 11.24 -5.05
C ARG A 11 15.40 9.78 -4.69
N HIS A 12 14.38 9.17 -5.29
CA HIS A 12 13.87 7.86 -4.83
C HIS A 12 14.31 6.69 -5.71
N TYR A 13 14.67 6.94 -6.98
CA TYR A 13 15.05 5.88 -7.92
C TYR A 13 16.57 5.85 -8.12
N ASN A 14 17.26 5.12 -7.24
CA ASN A 14 18.70 5.02 -7.25
C ASN A 14 19.10 3.55 -7.08
N PRO A 15 20.10 3.03 -7.84
CA PRO A 15 20.64 1.69 -7.63
C PRO A 15 21.07 1.40 -6.17
N SER A 16 21.59 2.39 -5.45
CA SER A 16 21.96 2.24 -4.04
C SER A 16 20.77 2.17 -3.07
N ASN A 17 19.56 2.45 -3.55
CA ASN A 17 18.31 2.38 -2.80
C ASN A 17 17.33 1.41 -3.48
N SER A 18 17.84 0.27 -3.94
CA SER A 18 17.02 -0.72 -4.62
C SER A 18 17.52 -2.13 -4.37
N TYR A 19 16.58 -3.06 -4.29
CA TYR A 19 16.84 -4.49 -4.36
C TYR A 19 16.44 -5.00 -5.72
N ILE A 20 17.31 -5.79 -6.34
CA ILE A 20 17.09 -6.34 -7.67
C ILE A 20 16.93 -7.84 -7.54
N THR A 21 15.76 -8.34 -7.90
CA THR A 21 15.46 -9.77 -7.93
C THR A 21 15.39 -10.27 -9.36
N LEU A 22 16.11 -11.34 -9.64
CA LEU A 22 16.10 -12.04 -10.92
C LEU A 22 15.56 -13.46 -10.69
N TYR A 23 14.55 -13.84 -11.44
CA TYR A 23 13.95 -15.17 -11.34
C TYR A 23 13.64 -15.75 -12.71
N GLY A 24 14.05 -17.00 -12.93
CA GLY A 24 13.83 -17.75 -14.16
C GLY A 24 15.07 -18.53 -14.62
N ASP A 25 14.98 -19.15 -15.77
CA ASP A 25 16.11 -19.79 -16.45
C ASP A 25 16.94 -18.72 -17.18
N LEU A 26 17.92 -18.18 -16.50
CA LEU A 26 18.76 -17.09 -16.99
C LEU A 26 20.24 -17.37 -16.72
N ASP A 27 21.09 -16.85 -17.60
CA ASP A 27 22.53 -16.80 -17.41
C ASP A 27 22.85 -15.71 -16.36
N VAL A 28 23.13 -16.13 -15.13
CA VAL A 28 23.36 -15.24 -13.98
C VAL A 28 24.57 -14.34 -14.22
N ASP A 29 25.68 -14.88 -14.76
CA ASP A 29 26.90 -14.11 -14.99
C ASP A 29 26.67 -13.00 -16.01
N ARG A 30 25.94 -13.30 -17.08
CA ARG A 30 25.56 -12.32 -18.10
C ARG A 30 24.61 -11.28 -17.55
N ALA A 31 23.67 -11.66 -16.69
CA ALA A 31 22.73 -10.74 -16.06
C ALA A 31 23.44 -9.80 -15.09
N LEU A 32 24.35 -10.32 -14.27
CA LEU A 32 25.16 -9.50 -13.34
C LEU A 32 26.09 -8.55 -14.11
N ALA A 33 26.75 -9.02 -15.15
CA ALA A 33 27.59 -8.16 -16.00
C ALA A 33 26.79 -7.03 -16.65
N PHE A 34 25.57 -7.33 -17.12
CA PHE A 34 24.67 -6.32 -17.68
C PHE A 34 24.25 -5.27 -16.63
N LEU A 35 23.89 -5.72 -15.42
CA LEU A 35 23.50 -4.81 -14.33
C LEU A 35 24.68 -3.92 -13.92
N ASP A 36 25.87 -4.49 -13.77
CA ASP A 36 27.07 -3.72 -13.42
C ASP A 36 27.39 -2.68 -14.50
N GLU A 37 27.49 -3.10 -15.76
CA GLU A 37 27.86 -2.22 -16.86
C GLU A 37 26.84 -1.10 -17.10
N ARG A 38 25.55 -1.41 -17.02
CA ARG A 38 24.49 -0.49 -17.42
C ARG A 38 23.94 0.38 -16.31
N TYR A 39 23.97 -0.10 -15.07
CA TYR A 39 23.30 0.56 -13.95
C TYR A 39 24.24 0.87 -12.78
N LEU A 40 25.04 -0.11 -12.33
CA LEU A 40 25.78 0.05 -11.07
C LEU A 40 27.07 0.86 -11.26
N SER A 41 27.75 0.68 -12.40
CA SER A 41 28.99 1.43 -12.72
C SER A 41 28.73 2.84 -13.27
N GLN A 42 27.46 3.22 -13.49
CA GLN A 42 27.13 4.55 -13.99
C GLN A 42 26.62 5.45 -12.89
N PRO A 43 27.08 6.73 -12.82
CA PRO A 43 26.51 7.67 -11.86
C PRO A 43 25.01 7.86 -12.13
N SER A 44 24.18 7.56 -11.14
CA SER A 44 22.74 7.81 -11.23
C SER A 44 22.42 9.31 -11.19
N ALA A 45 21.21 9.70 -11.58
CA ALA A 45 20.75 11.07 -11.41
C ALA A 45 20.74 11.49 -9.93
N ALA A 46 20.39 10.55 -9.04
CA ALA A 46 20.41 10.76 -7.60
C ALA A 46 21.85 10.94 -7.06
N SER A 47 22.83 10.13 -7.52
CA SER A 47 24.23 10.30 -7.13
C SER A 47 24.74 11.67 -7.56
N ARG A 48 24.52 12.07 -8.81
CA ARG A 48 24.94 13.41 -9.31
C ARG A 48 24.32 14.54 -8.51
N ARG A 49 23.05 14.40 -8.13
CA ARG A 49 22.37 15.40 -7.30
C ARG A 49 22.97 15.46 -5.90
N MET A 50 23.25 14.31 -5.28
CA MET A 50 23.88 14.21 -3.98
C MET A 50 25.25 14.89 -4.00
N ASP A 51 26.08 14.57 -5.00
CA ASP A 51 27.41 15.17 -5.17
C ASP A 51 27.31 16.70 -5.34
N ALA A 52 26.35 17.17 -6.13
CA ALA A 52 26.13 18.61 -6.32
C ALA A 52 25.70 19.32 -5.03
N ALA A 53 24.83 18.71 -4.23
CA ALA A 53 24.37 19.26 -2.96
C ALA A 53 25.48 19.29 -1.92
N VAL A 54 26.27 18.21 -1.82
CA VAL A 54 27.48 18.18 -0.95
C VAL A 54 28.47 19.26 -1.35
N ALA A 55 28.70 19.44 -2.65
CA ALA A 55 29.57 20.51 -3.16
C ALA A 55 29.00 21.91 -2.86
N ALA A 56 27.69 22.06 -2.75
CA ALA A 56 27.02 23.31 -2.35
C ALA A 56 26.99 23.53 -0.82
N GLY A 57 27.46 22.56 -0.02
CA GLY A 57 27.43 22.61 1.43
C GLY A 57 26.10 22.27 2.07
N GLU A 58 25.20 21.61 1.32
CA GLU A 58 23.93 21.10 1.84
C GLU A 58 24.14 19.82 2.65
N ASP A 59 23.28 19.58 3.66
CA ASP A 59 23.31 18.34 4.42
C ASP A 59 22.69 17.19 3.60
N PRO A 60 23.48 16.15 3.24
CA PRO A 60 22.99 15.02 2.45
C PRO A 60 21.79 14.31 3.08
N SER A 61 21.69 14.29 4.41
CA SER A 61 20.58 13.62 5.12
C SER A 61 19.23 14.28 4.86
N THR A 62 19.20 15.53 4.40
CA THR A 62 17.97 16.24 4.08
C THR A 62 17.48 16.01 2.65
N LEU A 63 18.28 15.37 1.81
CA LEU A 63 18.00 15.22 0.38
C LEU A 63 17.11 14.03 0.05
N ALA A 64 17.09 13.03 0.91
CA ALA A 64 16.19 11.89 0.81
C ALA A 64 15.52 11.63 2.15
N PRO A 65 14.21 11.40 2.20
CA PRO A 65 13.55 10.99 3.43
C PRO A 65 14.12 9.64 3.88
N ASN A 66 14.33 9.47 5.18
CA ASN A 66 14.65 8.17 5.72
C ASN A 66 13.41 7.25 5.59
N PRO A 67 13.48 6.12 4.89
CA PRO A 67 12.34 5.22 4.73
C PRO A 67 11.87 4.60 6.05
N LEU A 68 12.71 4.64 7.08
CA LEU A 68 12.38 4.13 8.43
C LEU A 68 11.69 5.19 9.31
N ASP A 69 11.60 6.43 8.85
CA ASP A 69 10.91 7.48 9.60
C ASP A 69 9.41 7.20 9.65
N VAL A 70 8.92 7.01 10.86
CA VAL A 70 7.48 6.85 11.10
C VAL A 70 6.82 8.22 11.05
N GLN A 71 5.88 8.39 10.14
CA GLN A 71 5.09 9.60 10.06
C GLN A 71 4.16 9.70 11.27
N ALA A 72 4.12 10.85 11.92
CA ALA A 72 3.14 11.12 12.96
C ALA A 72 1.70 10.98 12.40
N PRO A 73 0.73 10.50 13.19
CA PRO A 73 -0.64 10.34 12.73
C PRO A 73 -1.16 11.63 12.11
N VAL A 74 -1.55 11.55 10.84
CA VAL A 74 -2.22 12.67 10.17
C VAL A 74 -3.68 12.67 10.60
N THR A 75 -4.01 13.55 11.52
CA THR A 75 -5.38 13.77 11.97
C THR A 75 -5.96 14.96 11.20
N CYS A 76 -6.56 14.71 10.05
CA CYS A 76 -7.43 15.70 9.43
C CYS A 76 -8.86 15.20 9.48
N GLU A 77 -9.80 16.09 9.87
CA GLU A 77 -11.21 15.74 9.89
C GLU A 77 -11.72 15.47 8.47
N TYR A 78 -11.21 16.23 7.48
CA TYR A 78 -11.62 16.14 6.10
C TYR A 78 -10.62 16.88 5.19
N LYS A 79 -10.25 16.25 4.08
CA LYS A 79 -9.47 16.88 3.01
C LYS A 79 -10.22 16.73 1.70
N ARG A 80 -10.50 17.85 1.04
CA ARG A 80 -11.13 17.88 -0.29
C ARG A 80 -10.08 18.16 -1.35
N ILE A 81 -10.09 17.35 -2.42
CA ILE A 81 -9.24 17.54 -3.60
C ILE A 81 -10.19 17.67 -4.80
N GLU A 82 -10.06 18.73 -5.55
CA GLU A 82 -10.86 18.97 -6.76
C GLU A 82 -10.07 18.50 -7.97
N MET A 83 -10.75 17.75 -8.83
CA MET A 83 -10.21 17.21 -10.07
C MET A 83 -11.12 17.60 -11.24
N ALA A 84 -10.53 17.76 -12.42
CA ALA A 84 -11.28 17.98 -13.66
C ALA A 84 -11.93 16.66 -14.13
N THR A 85 -13.06 16.34 -13.54
CA THR A 85 -13.87 15.13 -13.84
C THR A 85 -15.36 15.46 -13.76
N THR A 86 -16.22 14.48 -14.07
CA THR A 86 -17.66 14.63 -13.91
C THR A 86 -18.08 14.35 -12.46
N PRO A 87 -19.19 14.95 -11.98
CA PRO A 87 -19.68 14.72 -10.62
C PRO A 87 -19.93 13.24 -10.30
N GLU A 88 -20.28 12.43 -11.29
CA GLU A 88 -20.54 10.99 -11.15
C GLU A 88 -19.26 10.20 -10.76
N ASN A 89 -18.09 10.77 -11.00
CA ASN A 89 -16.79 10.17 -10.67
C ASN A 89 -16.28 10.61 -9.29
N ALA A 90 -17.10 11.24 -8.47
CA ALA A 90 -16.69 11.64 -7.14
C ALA A 90 -16.36 10.42 -6.26
N LEU A 91 -15.23 10.52 -5.55
CA LEU A 91 -14.75 9.50 -4.61
C LEU A 91 -14.75 10.09 -3.20
N VAL A 92 -15.19 9.30 -2.23
CA VAL A 92 -15.03 9.61 -0.81
C VAL A 92 -14.33 8.44 -0.13
N GLY A 93 -13.22 8.71 0.55
CA GLY A 93 -12.38 7.69 1.17
C GLY A 93 -12.24 7.86 2.67
N LEU A 94 -12.03 6.72 3.35
CA LEU A 94 -11.58 6.61 4.72
C LEU A 94 -10.22 5.89 4.70
N GLY A 95 -9.22 6.49 5.36
CA GLY A 95 -7.91 5.89 5.55
C GLY A 95 -7.71 5.49 7.02
N LEU A 96 -7.17 4.29 7.25
CA LEU A 96 -6.90 3.75 8.58
C LEU A 96 -5.46 3.22 8.61
N VAL A 97 -4.62 3.73 9.50
CA VAL A 97 -3.29 3.19 9.73
C VAL A 97 -3.39 1.94 10.59
N LEU A 98 -2.82 0.82 10.13
CA LEU A 98 -2.94 -0.49 10.77
C LEU A 98 -1.84 -0.78 11.79
N GLY A 99 -0.76 -0.02 11.75
CA GLY A 99 0.38 -0.21 12.65
C GLY A 99 1.72 -0.08 11.94
N SER A 100 2.63 -1.03 12.18
CA SER A 100 3.95 -1.11 11.56
C SER A 100 4.06 -2.34 10.67
N ALA A 101 4.80 -2.24 9.57
CA ALA A 101 5.17 -3.37 8.71
C ALA A 101 5.92 -4.48 9.48
N LEU A 102 6.60 -4.12 10.57
CA LEU A 102 7.30 -5.07 11.44
C LEU A 102 6.35 -5.98 12.24
N ASP A 103 5.07 -5.62 12.38
CA ASP A 103 4.04 -6.49 12.95
C ASP A 103 3.27 -7.23 11.84
N ARG A 104 3.96 -8.12 11.13
CA ARG A 104 3.41 -8.89 10.00
C ARG A 104 2.14 -9.66 10.37
N LYS A 105 2.09 -10.24 11.58
CA LYS A 105 0.91 -10.98 12.03
C LYS A 105 -0.33 -10.09 12.13
N ARG A 106 -0.14 -8.87 12.62
CA ARG A 106 -1.22 -7.89 12.71
C ARG A 106 -1.66 -7.41 11.33
N THR A 107 -0.72 -7.18 10.42
CA THR A 107 -1.02 -6.76 9.04
C THR A 107 -1.82 -7.84 8.31
N ILE A 108 -1.40 -9.11 8.36
CA ILE A 108 -2.13 -10.23 7.76
C ILE A 108 -3.51 -10.41 8.41
N ALA A 109 -3.60 -10.32 9.73
CA ALA A 109 -4.88 -10.42 10.42
C ALA A 109 -5.84 -9.27 10.05
N ALA A 110 -5.32 -8.06 9.84
CA ALA A 110 -6.10 -6.92 9.38
C ALA A 110 -6.59 -7.13 7.94
N ASP A 111 -5.73 -7.61 7.04
CA ASP A 111 -6.09 -7.91 5.66
C ASP A 111 -7.23 -8.92 5.57
N ILE A 112 -7.12 -10.06 6.27
CA ILE A 112 -8.19 -11.05 6.38
C ILE A 112 -9.48 -10.44 6.95
N LEU A 113 -9.35 -9.59 7.97
CA LEU A 113 -10.50 -8.93 8.58
C LEU A 113 -11.19 -7.98 7.58
N PHE A 114 -10.43 -7.13 6.89
CA PHE A 114 -11.00 -6.19 5.92
C PHE A 114 -11.63 -6.90 4.73
N GLU A 115 -11.03 -8.00 4.26
CA GLU A 115 -11.67 -8.87 3.26
C GLU A 115 -13.01 -9.43 3.78
N ALA A 116 -13.07 -9.86 5.04
CA ALA A 116 -14.32 -10.32 5.66
C ALA A 116 -15.38 -9.21 5.78
N LEU A 117 -14.98 -7.98 5.99
CA LEU A 117 -15.86 -6.83 6.20
C LEU A 117 -16.30 -6.15 4.91
N LEU A 118 -15.49 -6.19 3.86
CA LEU A 118 -15.62 -5.35 2.66
C LEU A 118 -15.51 -6.12 1.33
N GLY A 119 -14.92 -7.32 1.30
CA GLY A 119 -14.50 -8.03 0.09
C GLY A 119 -15.64 -8.52 -0.83
N SER A 120 -16.88 -8.54 -0.37
CA SER A 120 -18.05 -8.89 -1.21
C SER A 120 -19.25 -8.01 -0.88
N ASN A 121 -20.24 -7.97 -1.77
CA ASN A 121 -21.47 -7.18 -1.54
C ASN A 121 -22.30 -7.68 -0.34
N GLU A 122 -22.09 -8.92 0.08
CA GLU A 122 -22.69 -9.48 1.29
C GLU A 122 -21.82 -9.29 2.54
N ALA A 123 -20.64 -8.69 2.38
CA ALA A 123 -19.79 -8.34 3.51
C ALA A 123 -20.46 -7.27 4.39
N PRO A 124 -20.45 -7.43 5.73
CA PRO A 124 -21.36 -6.68 6.60
C PRO A 124 -21.16 -5.16 6.52
N VAL A 125 -19.93 -4.69 6.50
CA VAL A 125 -19.65 -3.24 6.43
C VAL A 125 -19.95 -2.70 5.04
N LYS A 126 -19.54 -3.39 3.98
CA LYS A 126 -19.87 -3.01 2.60
C LYS A 126 -21.38 -2.94 2.38
N LYS A 127 -22.10 -3.96 2.85
CA LYS A 127 -23.56 -4.02 2.77
C LYS A 127 -24.23 -2.85 3.49
N ALA A 128 -23.75 -2.49 4.69
CA ALA A 128 -24.26 -1.35 5.43
C ALA A 128 -24.04 -0.02 4.68
N ILE A 129 -22.85 0.18 4.12
CA ILE A 129 -22.53 1.38 3.34
C ILE A 129 -23.38 1.47 2.06
N LEU A 130 -23.54 0.37 1.32
CA LEU A 130 -24.36 0.31 0.12
C LEU A 130 -25.85 0.56 0.44
N ALA A 131 -26.36 -0.03 1.54
CA ALA A 131 -27.74 0.16 1.99
C ALA A 131 -28.05 1.60 2.40
N ALA A 132 -27.05 2.37 2.83
CA ALA A 132 -27.20 3.79 3.15
C ALA A 132 -27.40 4.67 1.89
N GLY A 133 -27.19 4.15 0.66
CA GLY A 133 -27.44 4.86 -0.59
C GLY A 133 -26.53 6.08 -0.84
N LEU A 134 -25.34 6.10 -0.24
CA LEU A 134 -24.42 7.24 -0.29
C LEU A 134 -23.58 7.28 -1.57
N GLY A 135 -23.51 6.18 -2.31
CA GLY A 135 -22.75 6.05 -3.55
C GLY A 135 -23.03 4.73 -4.26
N GLY A 136 -22.30 4.46 -5.33
CA GLY A 136 -22.55 3.33 -6.22
C GLY A 136 -21.83 2.03 -5.87
N ASN A 137 -20.61 2.11 -5.34
CA ASN A 137 -19.80 0.94 -4.99
C ASN A 137 -18.77 1.25 -3.94
N VAL A 138 -18.39 0.25 -3.15
CA VAL A 138 -17.30 0.33 -2.16
C VAL A 138 -16.16 -0.56 -2.60
N VAL A 139 -14.97 0.02 -2.64
CA VAL A 139 -13.70 -0.69 -2.89
C VAL A 139 -12.80 -0.48 -1.69
N SER A 140 -12.12 -1.51 -1.26
CA SER A 140 -11.09 -1.43 -0.23
C SER A 140 -9.73 -1.93 -0.74
N TYR A 141 -8.68 -1.43 -0.11
CA TYR A 141 -7.31 -1.78 -0.46
C TYR A 141 -6.42 -1.72 0.78
N THR A 142 -5.78 -2.83 1.10
CA THR A 142 -4.77 -2.92 2.16
C THR A 142 -3.39 -2.69 1.54
N ALA A 143 -2.73 -1.60 1.91
CA ALA A 143 -1.34 -1.32 1.53
C ALA A 143 -0.39 -1.90 2.59
N ALA A 144 -0.04 -3.18 2.43
CA ALA A 144 0.79 -3.92 3.36
C ALA A 144 2.29 -3.60 3.23
N GLU A 145 2.72 -3.11 2.06
CA GLU A 145 4.13 -2.91 1.68
C GLU A 145 4.73 -1.61 2.24
N SER A 146 3.94 -0.79 2.90
CA SER A 146 4.41 0.47 3.49
C SER A 146 4.95 0.24 4.89
N MET A 147 5.94 1.04 5.33
CA MET A 147 6.42 1.03 6.73
C MET A 147 5.28 1.17 7.75
N GLN A 148 4.27 1.94 7.40
CA GLN A 148 3.01 2.05 8.14
C GLN A 148 1.88 1.50 7.25
N PRO A 149 1.57 0.19 7.33
CA PRO A 149 0.47 -0.38 6.59
C PRO A 149 -0.84 0.36 6.84
N TYR A 150 -1.63 0.53 5.80
CA TYR A 150 -2.90 1.22 5.92
C TYR A 150 -3.99 0.54 5.10
N GLU A 151 -5.21 0.72 5.54
CA GLU A 151 -6.42 0.38 4.79
C GLU A 151 -7.03 1.63 4.19
N LEU A 152 -7.40 1.55 2.93
CA LEU A 152 -8.12 2.59 2.22
C LEU A 152 -9.47 2.06 1.77
N ILE A 153 -10.55 2.64 2.27
CA ILE A 153 -11.93 2.31 1.93
C ILE A 153 -12.49 3.45 1.08
N MET A 154 -12.87 3.16 -0.16
CA MET A 154 -13.31 4.16 -1.13
C MET A 154 -14.75 3.89 -1.57
N LEU A 155 -15.60 4.88 -1.39
CA LEU A 155 -16.95 4.92 -1.94
C LEU A 155 -16.90 5.61 -3.31
N GLN A 156 -17.22 4.88 -4.36
CA GLN A 156 -17.26 5.34 -5.74
C GLN A 156 -18.63 5.93 -6.08
N ASN A 157 -18.67 6.86 -7.01
CA ASN A 157 -19.87 7.57 -7.44
C ASN A 157 -20.61 8.17 -6.24
N ALA A 158 -19.84 8.76 -5.33
CA ALA A 158 -20.32 9.29 -4.07
C ALA A 158 -21.07 10.61 -4.26
N GLN A 159 -22.07 10.84 -3.42
CA GLN A 159 -22.73 12.12 -3.39
C GLN A 159 -21.81 13.19 -2.76
N PRO A 160 -21.84 14.43 -3.20
CA PRO A 160 -21.04 15.50 -2.61
C PRO A 160 -21.37 15.72 -1.12
N GLY A 161 -20.33 15.89 -0.30
CA GLY A 161 -20.49 16.27 1.11
C GLY A 161 -20.81 15.15 2.10
N ILE A 162 -20.83 13.89 1.66
CA ILE A 162 -21.25 12.73 2.50
C ILE A 162 -20.14 12.13 3.39
N ALA A 163 -18.95 12.74 3.43
CA ALA A 163 -17.82 12.14 4.15
C ALA A 163 -18.12 11.85 5.64
N ARG A 164 -18.83 12.73 6.33
CA ARG A 164 -19.24 12.52 7.74
C ARG A 164 -20.26 11.38 7.87
N GLU A 165 -21.17 11.30 6.93
CA GLU A 165 -22.18 10.25 6.90
C GLU A 165 -21.57 8.88 6.61
N LEU A 166 -20.66 8.78 5.64
CA LEU A 166 -19.91 7.57 5.37
C LEU A 166 -19.14 7.10 6.62
N ARG A 167 -18.45 8.04 7.28
CA ARG A 167 -17.71 7.74 8.52
C ARG A 167 -18.65 7.21 9.61
N ARG A 168 -19.83 7.82 9.76
CA ARG A 168 -20.83 7.40 10.75
C ARG A 168 -21.33 5.98 10.45
N VAL A 169 -21.74 5.72 9.21
CA VAL A 169 -22.22 4.39 8.79
C VAL A 169 -21.15 3.31 9.00
N PHE A 170 -19.91 3.62 8.62
CA PHE A 170 -18.77 2.72 8.85
C PHE A 170 -18.57 2.42 10.35
N GLN A 171 -18.56 3.46 11.19
CA GLN A 171 -18.37 3.30 12.63
C GLN A 171 -19.51 2.54 13.30
N ASP A 172 -20.75 2.78 12.86
CA ASP A 172 -21.94 2.08 13.40
C ASP A 172 -21.89 0.60 13.04
N ALA A 173 -21.54 0.27 11.79
CA ALA A 173 -21.36 -1.12 11.35
C ALA A 173 -20.22 -1.83 12.09
N CYS A 174 -19.09 -1.15 12.32
CA CYS A 174 -18.00 -1.71 13.12
C CYS A 174 -18.42 -1.93 14.59
N ARG A 175 -19.20 -1.02 15.17
CA ARG A 175 -19.70 -1.17 16.54
C ARG A 175 -20.61 -2.38 16.67
N ASP A 176 -21.54 -2.56 15.74
CA ASP A 176 -22.41 -3.74 15.68
C ASP A 176 -21.61 -5.04 15.63
N LEU A 177 -20.55 -5.08 14.82
CA LEU A 177 -19.65 -6.24 14.74
C LEU A 177 -18.80 -6.46 15.99
N CYS A 178 -18.48 -5.39 16.74
CA CYS A 178 -17.81 -5.54 18.03
C CYS A 178 -18.74 -6.15 19.09
N GLU A 179 -20.05 -5.87 19.01
CA GLU A 179 -21.06 -6.39 19.93
C GLU A 179 -21.49 -7.83 19.59
N HIS A 180 -21.65 -8.13 18.31
CA HIS A 180 -22.22 -9.42 17.84
C HIS A 180 -21.18 -10.38 17.26
N GLY A 181 -19.96 -9.90 16.98
CA GLY A 181 -18.89 -10.65 16.35
C GLY A 181 -18.96 -10.66 14.82
N VAL A 182 -17.83 -10.99 14.20
CA VAL A 182 -17.77 -11.27 12.75
C VAL A 182 -18.24 -12.71 12.51
N PRO A 183 -19.08 -12.97 11.49
CA PRO A 183 -19.56 -14.33 11.19
C PRO A 183 -18.38 -15.29 11.00
N ARG A 184 -18.32 -16.33 11.81
CA ARG A 184 -17.20 -17.29 11.84
C ARG A 184 -17.01 -18.00 10.50
N GLU A 185 -18.07 -18.44 9.88
CA GLU A 185 -18.05 -19.13 8.58
C GLU A 185 -17.41 -18.27 7.50
N ARG A 186 -17.60 -16.95 7.56
CA ARG A 186 -17.01 -16.00 6.62
C ARG A 186 -15.50 -15.89 6.82
N LEU A 187 -15.02 -15.79 8.05
CA LEU A 187 -13.59 -15.79 8.34
C LEU A 187 -12.92 -17.10 7.93
N GLU A 188 -13.54 -18.23 8.23
CA GLU A 188 -13.04 -19.55 7.84
C GLU A 188 -12.98 -19.71 6.32
N ALA A 189 -13.95 -19.20 5.58
CA ALA A 189 -13.96 -19.23 4.12
C ALA A 189 -12.80 -18.40 3.53
N ILE A 190 -12.55 -17.20 4.06
CA ILE A 190 -11.46 -16.32 3.60
C ILE A 190 -10.09 -16.92 3.93
N ILE A 191 -9.92 -17.43 5.14
CA ILE A 191 -8.66 -18.10 5.54
C ILE A 191 -8.39 -19.30 4.63
N SER A 192 -9.43 -20.10 4.34
CA SER A 192 -9.30 -21.26 3.45
C SER A 192 -8.98 -20.87 2.01
N SER A 193 -9.56 -19.76 1.51
CA SER A 193 -9.24 -19.22 0.20
C SER A 193 -7.79 -18.75 0.13
N ASN A 194 -7.35 -17.96 1.09
CA ASN A 194 -5.97 -17.49 1.16
C ASN A 194 -4.96 -18.64 1.26
N GLU A 195 -5.28 -19.66 2.07
CA GLU A 195 -4.44 -20.86 2.18
C GLU A 195 -4.38 -21.64 0.86
N TYR A 196 -5.51 -21.71 0.14
CA TYR A 196 -5.55 -22.34 -1.19
C TYR A 196 -4.70 -21.57 -2.19
N ASP A 197 -4.81 -20.24 -2.26
CA ASP A 197 -4.07 -19.40 -3.18
C ASP A 197 -2.55 -19.49 -2.93
N LEU A 198 -2.14 -19.48 -1.67
CA LEU A 198 -0.74 -19.70 -1.27
C LEU A 198 -0.21 -21.07 -1.68
N ARG A 199 -1.03 -22.13 -1.61
CA ARG A 199 -0.63 -23.49 -2.03
C ARG A 199 -0.60 -23.65 -3.56
N GLN A 200 -1.53 -23.00 -4.27
CA GLN A 200 -1.57 -23.04 -5.73
C GLN A 200 -0.47 -22.19 -6.35
N ARG A 201 0.05 -21.21 -5.64
CA ARG A 201 1.06 -20.26 -6.11
C ARG A 201 0.64 -19.53 -7.38
N ASP A 202 -0.66 -19.27 -7.54
CA ASP A 202 -1.20 -18.50 -8.66
C ASP A 202 -1.24 -17.00 -8.29
N TYR A 203 -0.11 -16.34 -8.39
CA TYR A 203 0.03 -14.92 -8.10
C TYR A 203 -0.21 -14.02 -9.32
N GLY A 204 -0.58 -14.59 -10.49
CA GLY A 204 -0.69 -13.84 -11.74
C GLY A 204 0.65 -13.37 -12.33
N ILE A 205 1.76 -13.61 -11.63
CA ILE A 205 3.16 -13.36 -12.04
C ILE A 205 4.02 -14.57 -11.66
N ALA A 206 5.28 -14.59 -12.08
CA ALA A 206 6.19 -15.68 -11.74
C ALA A 206 6.39 -15.81 -10.22
N ASP A 207 6.23 -17.03 -9.68
CA ASP A 207 6.24 -17.33 -8.24
C ASP A 207 7.40 -16.70 -7.49
N GLY A 208 8.64 -16.86 -8.01
CA GLY A 208 9.82 -16.34 -7.34
C GLY A 208 9.85 -14.82 -7.29
N VAL A 209 9.26 -14.14 -8.27
CA VAL A 209 9.12 -12.67 -8.23
C VAL A 209 8.10 -12.28 -7.17
N ALA A 210 6.94 -12.93 -7.10
CA ALA A 210 5.92 -12.66 -6.11
C ALA A 210 6.44 -12.86 -4.69
N ILE A 211 7.09 -14.00 -4.44
CA ILE A 211 7.67 -14.35 -3.12
C ILE A 211 8.77 -13.36 -2.74
N ALA A 212 9.63 -12.98 -3.68
CA ALA A 212 10.68 -12.00 -3.41
C ALA A 212 10.11 -10.62 -3.07
N CYS A 213 9.10 -10.16 -3.80
CA CYS A 213 8.42 -8.89 -3.51
C CYS A 213 7.77 -8.91 -2.11
N ASP A 214 7.11 -10.01 -1.76
CA ASP A 214 6.50 -10.16 -0.43
C ASP A 214 7.55 -10.16 0.69
N ALA A 215 8.64 -10.91 0.54
CA ALA A 215 9.73 -10.91 1.49
C ALA A 215 10.40 -9.53 1.62
N LEU A 216 10.67 -8.86 0.50
CA LEU A 216 11.27 -7.53 0.49
C LEU A 216 10.37 -6.46 1.10
N SER A 217 9.06 -6.63 1.06
CA SER A 217 8.12 -5.66 1.64
C SER A 217 8.30 -5.43 3.14
N THR A 218 8.83 -6.40 3.86
CA THR A 218 9.18 -6.31 5.29
C THR A 218 10.68 -6.17 5.52
N TRP A 219 11.50 -6.86 4.75
CA TRP A 219 12.96 -6.82 4.87
C TRP A 219 13.56 -5.44 4.62
N LEU A 220 12.92 -4.60 3.81
CA LEU A 220 13.30 -3.19 3.62
C LEU A 220 13.33 -2.39 4.94
N TYR A 221 12.62 -2.82 5.96
CA TYR A 221 12.44 -2.09 7.21
C TYR A 221 13.10 -2.75 8.42
N ASP A 222 13.49 -4.01 8.32
CA ASP A 222 14.15 -4.76 9.39
C ASP A 222 14.93 -5.95 8.81
N ASP A 223 16.21 -6.06 9.12
CA ASP A 223 17.09 -7.13 8.64
C ASP A 223 16.64 -8.52 9.11
N ASP A 224 15.90 -8.61 10.21
CA ASP A 224 15.38 -9.86 10.81
C ASP A 224 13.93 -10.18 10.39
N ALA A 225 13.32 -9.39 9.52
CA ALA A 225 11.90 -9.51 9.17
C ALA A 225 11.59 -10.51 8.03
N ALA A 226 12.59 -11.18 7.48
CA ALA A 226 12.45 -12.14 6.38
C ALA A 226 11.97 -13.54 6.83
#